data_71f77902a7f9e8baaca0bcbe2072d391
#
_entry.id   71f77902a7f9e8baaca0bcbe2072d391
#
_cell.length_a   1.000
_cell.length_b   1.000
_cell.length_c   1.000
_cell.angle_alpha   90.00
_cell.angle_beta   90.00
_cell.angle_gamma   90.00
#
_symmetry.space_group_name_H-M   'P 1'
#
loop_
_entity.id
_entity.type
_entity.pdbx_description
1 polymer ?
#
loop_
_entity_poly.entity_id
_entity_poly.type
_entity_poly.pdbx_seq_one_letter_code
_entity_poly.pdbx_strand_id
1 'polypeptide(L)'
;MKKLKSLVLMALALLPASKALAQTNAQVLYDFGTDRKYVTLTLEMFKQDKWGSTYFFVDHDFNYDKMDPNSDNVSLGGTYTEISRALNFWKDSSLKNWSLHAEYNGGITKNYPINNAWLFGVEYLIHDATYKNTLNLDVLYKTISKKDQNVPMQLTAVWTCNDLFGVKGLKFDGFADFWWETHGTFDGDGQAKTRHTVFITEPQLWYNVGQHFGCDNLSLGGEVEITNNFGSTDGAKVRPCLGMKWDF
;
A
#
# COMPACT_ATOMS: atom_id res chain seq x y z
N MET A 1 1.36 -24.16 -14.01
CA MET A 1 2.31 -24.53 -12.94
C MET A 1 3.78 -24.19 -13.24
N LYS A 2 4.32 -24.38 -14.46
CA LYS A 2 5.73 -24.05 -14.77
C LYS A 2 6.02 -22.53 -14.72
N LYS A 3 5.07 -21.67 -15.11
CA LYS A 3 5.25 -20.21 -15.18
C LYS A 3 5.20 -19.53 -13.79
N LEU A 4 4.41 -20.06 -12.83
CA LEU A 4 4.39 -19.58 -11.45
C LEU A 4 5.73 -19.81 -10.75
N LYS A 5 6.41 -20.92 -11.08
CA LYS A 5 7.76 -21.23 -10.55
C LYS A 5 8.82 -20.22 -11.02
N SER A 6 8.70 -19.68 -12.24
CA SER A 6 9.64 -18.66 -12.75
C SER A 6 9.46 -17.31 -12.07
N LEU A 7 8.24 -16.88 -11.73
CA LEU A 7 7.99 -15.64 -11.02
C LEU A 7 8.53 -15.69 -9.59
N VAL A 8 8.30 -16.80 -8.90
CA VAL A 8 8.81 -17.05 -7.53
C VAL A 8 10.35 -17.11 -7.53
N LEU A 9 10.98 -17.72 -8.55
CA LEU A 9 12.43 -17.73 -8.67
C LEU A 9 13.03 -16.35 -8.96
N MET A 10 12.33 -15.49 -9.71
CA MET A 10 12.79 -14.13 -10.01
C MET A 10 12.72 -13.23 -8.77
N ALA A 11 11.72 -13.39 -7.92
CA ALA A 11 11.63 -12.68 -6.64
C ALA A 11 12.75 -13.12 -5.66
N LEU A 12 13.13 -14.39 -5.67
CA LEU A 12 14.22 -14.94 -4.84
C LEU A 12 15.63 -14.56 -5.32
N ALA A 13 15.79 -14.14 -6.58
CA ALA A 13 17.10 -13.78 -7.15
C ALA A 13 17.55 -12.33 -6.82
N LEU A 14 16.72 -11.54 -6.16
CA LEU A 14 17.02 -10.15 -5.77
C LEU A 14 17.70 -10.02 -4.40
N LEU A 15 18.27 -11.11 -3.88
CA LEU A 15 18.98 -11.12 -2.59
C LEU A 15 20.45 -10.66 -2.70
N PRO A 16 20.80 -9.43 -2.35
CA PRO A 16 22.08 -9.15 -1.76
C PRO A 16 21.93 -8.79 -0.28
N ALA A 17 22.59 -9.56 0.56
CA ALA A 17 22.75 -9.25 1.97
C ALA A 17 23.55 -7.95 2.13
N SER A 18 22.89 -6.84 2.36
CA SER A 18 23.47 -5.71 3.03
C SER A 18 22.59 -5.36 4.22
N LYS A 19 23.17 -5.27 5.39
CA LYS A 19 22.52 -4.69 6.58
C LYS A 19 22.28 -3.21 6.32
N ALA A 20 21.35 -2.92 5.43
CA ALA A 20 20.83 -1.58 5.26
C ALA A 20 19.89 -1.30 6.44
N LEU A 21 20.01 -0.13 7.05
CA LEU A 21 19.09 0.39 8.09
C LEU A 21 17.70 0.72 7.52
N ALA A 22 17.33 0.14 6.40
CA ALA A 22 16.03 0.25 5.75
C ALA A 22 15.28 -1.08 5.91
N GLN A 23 14.04 -1.01 6.36
CA GLN A 23 13.13 -2.15 6.31
C GLN A 23 12.58 -2.21 4.88
N THR A 24 13.04 -3.17 4.12
CA THR A 24 12.61 -3.41 2.73
C THR A 24 11.99 -4.78 2.66
N ASN A 25 10.86 -4.90 1.99
CA ASN A 25 10.22 -6.19 1.77
C ASN A 25 9.68 -6.32 0.34
N ALA A 26 9.44 -7.56 -0.06
CA ALA A 26 8.72 -7.91 -1.25
C ALA A 26 7.51 -8.77 -0.86
N GLN A 27 6.34 -8.44 -1.41
CA GLN A 27 5.10 -9.17 -1.17
C GLN A 27 4.58 -9.71 -2.49
N VAL A 28 4.09 -10.94 -2.48
CA VAL A 28 3.36 -11.53 -3.61
C VAL A 28 1.97 -11.88 -3.11
N LEU A 29 0.98 -11.17 -3.62
CA LEU A 29 -0.42 -11.27 -3.22
C LEU A 29 -1.26 -11.82 -4.36
N TYR A 30 -2.25 -12.65 -4.05
CA TYR A 30 -3.29 -13.03 -4.99
C TYR A 30 -4.62 -12.45 -4.52
N ASP A 31 -5.26 -11.68 -5.40
CA ASP A 31 -6.56 -11.04 -5.16
C ASP A 31 -7.71 -12.01 -5.47
N PHE A 32 -8.58 -12.24 -4.49
CA PHE A 32 -9.78 -13.07 -4.57
C PHE A 32 -11.05 -12.26 -4.80
N GLY A 33 -10.94 -10.96 -5.01
CA GLY A 33 -12.09 -10.09 -5.29
C GLY A 33 -12.91 -10.59 -6.48
N THR A 34 -14.21 -10.31 -6.46
CA THR A 34 -15.11 -10.76 -7.54
C THR A 34 -14.82 -10.10 -8.88
N ASP A 35 -14.25 -8.91 -8.85
CA ASP A 35 -13.88 -8.06 -9.99
C ASP A 35 -12.38 -8.12 -10.32
N ARG A 36 -11.57 -8.77 -9.49
CA ARG A 36 -10.14 -8.99 -9.67
C ARG A 36 -9.84 -10.48 -9.51
N LYS A 37 -8.77 -10.98 -10.03
CA LYS A 37 -8.22 -12.35 -9.83
C LYS A 37 -6.83 -12.37 -10.43
N TYR A 38 -5.97 -11.49 -9.98
CA TYR A 38 -4.62 -11.35 -10.47
C TYR A 38 -3.60 -11.42 -9.34
N VAL A 39 -2.33 -11.39 -9.70
CA VAL A 39 -1.22 -11.38 -8.76
C VAL A 39 -0.65 -9.98 -8.72
N THR A 40 -0.44 -9.44 -7.53
CA THR A 40 0.32 -8.21 -7.30
C THR A 40 1.67 -8.56 -6.68
N LEU A 41 2.75 -7.99 -7.21
CA LEU A 41 4.05 -7.92 -6.59
C LEU A 41 4.23 -6.52 -6.03
N THR A 42 4.31 -6.41 -4.71
CA THR A 42 4.63 -5.16 -4.01
C THR A 42 6.09 -5.16 -3.58
N LEU A 43 6.79 -4.09 -3.88
CA LEU A 43 8.10 -3.77 -3.29
C LEU A 43 7.92 -2.57 -2.38
N GLU A 44 8.29 -2.71 -1.13
CA GLU A 44 8.09 -1.70 -0.10
C GLU A 44 9.38 -1.40 0.65
N MET A 45 9.59 -0.14 1.01
CA MET A 45 10.72 0.27 1.83
C MET A 45 10.32 1.35 2.82
N PHE A 46 10.66 1.13 4.09
CA PHE A 46 10.64 2.15 5.13
C PHE A 46 12.05 2.38 5.66
N LYS A 47 12.49 3.64 5.70
CA LYS A 47 13.79 4.03 6.21
C LYS A 47 13.70 5.25 7.10
N GLN A 48 14.22 5.15 8.32
CA GLN A 48 14.43 6.29 9.20
C GLN A 48 15.86 6.85 9.03
N ASP A 49 15.99 8.16 9.19
CA ASP A 49 17.26 8.87 9.26
C ASP A 49 17.23 9.99 10.31
N LYS A 50 18.30 10.80 10.36
CA LYS A 50 18.41 11.91 11.32
C LYS A 50 17.35 13.00 11.13
N TRP A 51 16.74 13.10 9.94
CA TRP A 51 15.80 14.15 9.58
C TRP A 51 14.34 13.70 9.60
N GLY A 52 14.08 12.40 9.71
CA GLY A 52 12.72 11.83 9.68
C GLY A 52 12.68 10.45 9.06
N SER A 53 11.69 10.20 8.20
CA SER A 53 11.53 8.91 7.53
C SER A 53 11.22 9.06 6.04
N THR A 54 11.61 8.09 5.26
CA THR A 54 11.20 7.90 3.86
C THR A 54 10.45 6.59 3.77
N TYR A 55 9.32 6.61 3.09
CA TYR A 55 8.57 5.43 2.75
C TYR A 55 8.29 5.41 1.25
N PHE A 56 8.33 4.26 0.63
CA PHE A 56 7.76 4.07 -0.69
C PHE A 56 7.26 2.65 -0.87
N PHE A 57 6.31 2.48 -1.75
CA PHE A 57 6.01 1.18 -2.34
C PHE A 57 5.75 1.30 -3.85
N VAL A 58 5.89 0.17 -4.51
CA VAL A 58 5.57 0.00 -5.92
C VAL A 58 4.82 -1.31 -6.09
N ASP A 59 3.63 -1.23 -6.64
CA ASP A 59 2.83 -2.38 -7.03
C ASP A 59 2.98 -2.67 -8.50
N HIS A 60 3.10 -3.94 -8.80
CA HIS A 60 3.08 -4.48 -10.14
C HIS A 60 1.97 -5.52 -10.26
N ASP A 61 0.90 -5.18 -10.98
CA ASP A 61 -0.23 -6.06 -11.21
C ASP A 61 0.01 -6.92 -12.45
N PHE A 62 -0.06 -8.24 -12.28
CA PHE A 62 0.12 -9.20 -13.35
C PHE A 62 -1.22 -9.82 -13.74
N ASN A 63 -1.46 -9.98 -15.04
CA ASN A 63 -2.71 -10.52 -15.58
C ASN A 63 -3.95 -9.68 -15.22
N TYR A 64 -3.78 -8.39 -15.07
CA TYR A 64 -4.87 -7.43 -14.90
C TYR A 64 -5.91 -7.55 -16.04
N ASP A 65 -5.48 -8.11 -17.16
CA ASP A 65 -6.28 -8.21 -18.36
C ASP A 65 -6.89 -9.60 -18.53
N LYS A 66 -8.11 -9.76 -18.05
CA LYS A 66 -8.94 -10.95 -18.35
C LYS A 66 -9.66 -10.84 -19.69
N MET A 67 -9.38 -9.81 -20.49
CA MET A 67 -10.02 -9.62 -21.80
C MET A 67 -9.63 -10.66 -22.84
N ASP A 68 -8.54 -11.40 -22.63
CA ASP A 68 -8.21 -12.56 -23.43
C ASP A 68 -8.17 -13.82 -22.58
N PRO A 69 -9.30 -14.57 -22.45
CA PRO A 69 -9.34 -15.82 -21.71
C PRO A 69 -8.44 -16.92 -22.30
N ASN A 70 -7.91 -16.71 -23.50
CA ASN A 70 -6.99 -17.63 -24.18
C ASN A 70 -5.52 -17.19 -24.06
N SER A 71 -5.23 -16.05 -23.45
CA SER A 71 -3.86 -15.62 -23.23
C SER A 71 -3.23 -16.33 -22.04
N ASP A 72 -2.37 -17.28 -22.33
CA ASP A 72 -1.48 -17.91 -21.35
C ASP A 72 -0.31 -17.00 -20.91
N ASN A 73 -0.24 -15.78 -21.42
CA ASN A 73 0.88 -14.87 -21.16
C ASN A 73 0.65 -14.11 -19.85
N VAL A 74 1.52 -14.36 -18.87
CA VAL A 74 1.64 -13.52 -17.69
C VAL A 74 2.27 -12.19 -18.14
N SER A 75 1.49 -11.12 -18.16
CA SER A 75 1.96 -9.79 -18.55
C SER A 75 1.73 -8.79 -17.44
N LEU A 76 2.61 -7.79 -17.35
CA LEU A 76 2.41 -6.64 -16.48
C LEU A 76 1.24 -5.82 -17.01
N GLY A 77 0.19 -5.67 -16.20
CA GLY A 77 -1.04 -4.97 -16.56
C GLY A 77 -1.17 -3.60 -15.91
N GLY A 78 -0.46 -3.36 -14.82
CA GLY A 78 -0.47 -2.10 -14.10
C GLY A 78 0.73 -1.91 -13.21
N THR A 79 1.05 -0.66 -12.92
CA THR A 79 2.03 -0.28 -11.91
C THR A 79 1.51 0.94 -11.18
N TYR A 80 1.54 0.90 -9.85
CA TYR A 80 1.24 2.03 -8.99
C TYR A 80 2.40 2.29 -8.05
N THR A 81 2.66 3.53 -7.72
CA THR A 81 3.77 3.92 -6.87
C THR A 81 3.38 5.05 -5.95
N GLU A 82 3.79 4.95 -4.72
CA GLU A 82 3.80 6.05 -3.77
C GLU A 82 5.20 6.24 -3.20
N ILE A 83 5.58 7.48 -2.98
CA ILE A 83 6.79 7.84 -2.25
C ILE A 83 6.49 9.00 -1.34
N SER A 84 6.81 8.85 -0.06
CA SER A 84 6.62 9.89 0.93
C SER A 84 7.87 10.19 1.73
N ARG A 85 7.93 11.41 2.23
CA ARG A 85 8.97 11.91 3.11
C ARG A 85 8.34 12.64 4.29
N ALA A 86 8.58 12.11 5.50
CA ALA A 86 8.31 12.82 6.74
C ALA A 86 9.58 13.52 7.24
N LEU A 87 9.47 14.80 7.61
CA LEU A 87 10.58 15.62 8.11
C LEU A 87 10.28 16.09 9.53
N ASN A 88 11.15 15.75 10.46
CA ASN A 88 11.07 16.14 11.86
C ASN A 88 12.38 16.79 12.30
N PHE A 89 12.39 18.13 12.32
CA PHE A 89 13.55 18.94 12.71
C PHE A 89 13.61 19.26 14.21
N TRP A 90 12.57 18.89 14.98
CA TRP A 90 12.35 19.29 16.37
C TRP A 90 12.19 18.11 17.33
N LYS A 91 12.95 17.03 17.08
CA LYS A 91 12.91 15.79 17.85
C LYS A 91 13.13 15.95 19.35
N ASP A 92 13.85 17.01 19.76
CA ASP A 92 14.16 17.30 21.17
C ASP A 92 13.18 18.28 21.82
N SER A 93 12.05 18.56 21.17
CA SER A 93 11.03 19.51 21.65
C SER A 93 9.72 18.83 22.01
N SER A 94 8.75 19.60 22.48
CA SER A 94 7.37 19.12 22.70
C SER A 94 6.66 18.73 21.40
N LEU A 95 7.20 19.11 20.24
CA LEU A 95 6.68 18.76 18.91
C LEU A 95 7.31 17.50 18.33
N LYS A 96 8.06 16.74 19.12
CA LYS A 96 8.82 15.56 18.66
C LYS A 96 8.01 14.52 17.88
N ASN A 97 6.71 14.44 18.09
CA ASN A 97 5.81 13.52 17.41
C ASN A 97 5.17 14.11 16.14
N TRP A 98 5.45 15.36 15.81
CA TRP A 98 4.97 16.01 14.60
C TRP A 98 6.04 15.97 13.51
N SER A 99 5.62 15.72 12.27
CA SER A 99 6.47 15.81 11.09
C SER A 99 5.78 16.65 10.01
N LEU A 100 6.57 17.29 9.16
CA LEU A 100 6.08 17.77 7.87
C LEU A 100 6.06 16.57 6.92
N HIS A 101 4.99 16.46 6.13
CA HIS A 101 4.80 15.38 5.18
C HIS A 101 4.79 15.90 3.75
N ALA A 102 5.47 15.18 2.85
CA ALA A 102 5.39 15.38 1.41
C ALA A 102 5.32 14.02 0.73
N GLU A 103 4.39 13.87 -0.23
CA GLU A 103 4.13 12.61 -0.91
C GLU A 103 3.82 12.82 -2.38
N TYR A 104 4.19 11.84 -3.19
CA TYR A 104 3.86 11.73 -4.59
C TYR A 104 3.25 10.34 -4.87
N ASN A 105 2.12 10.34 -5.59
CA ASN A 105 1.44 9.13 -6.02
C ASN A 105 1.28 9.16 -7.54
N GLY A 106 1.43 8.01 -8.18
CA GLY A 106 1.21 7.91 -9.61
C GLY A 106 1.38 6.49 -10.12
N GLY A 107 1.10 6.32 -11.41
CA GLY A 107 1.21 5.00 -12.00
C GLY A 107 0.63 4.94 -13.41
N ILE A 108 0.50 3.73 -13.89
CA ILE A 108 -0.07 3.42 -15.20
C ILE A 108 -0.83 2.11 -15.13
N THR A 109 -1.99 2.08 -15.75
CA THR A 109 -2.67 0.83 -16.10
C THR A 109 -2.46 0.54 -17.58
N LYS A 110 -2.80 -0.65 -18.04
CA LYS A 110 -2.74 -1.00 -19.46
C LYS A 110 -3.49 -0.02 -20.35
N ASN A 111 -4.57 0.56 -19.88
CA ASN A 111 -5.49 1.34 -20.69
C ASN A 111 -5.33 2.86 -20.52
N TYR A 112 -4.82 3.32 -19.37
CA TYR A 112 -4.70 4.74 -19.05
C TYR A 112 -3.67 5.02 -17.96
N PRO A 113 -3.05 6.21 -17.97
CA PRO A 113 -2.22 6.64 -16.83
C PRO A 113 -3.08 6.95 -15.62
N ILE A 114 -2.59 6.60 -14.42
CA ILE A 114 -3.15 7.07 -13.17
C ILE A 114 -2.72 8.53 -12.99
N ASN A 115 -3.67 9.41 -12.70
CA ASN A 115 -3.37 10.83 -12.54
C ASN A 115 -2.43 11.03 -11.36
N ASN A 116 -1.34 11.76 -11.62
CA ASN A 116 -0.37 12.07 -10.57
C ASN A 116 -1.02 12.90 -9.46
N ALA A 117 -0.73 12.56 -8.22
CA ALA A 117 -1.10 13.33 -7.05
C ALA A 117 0.14 13.78 -6.28
N TRP A 118 0.07 14.98 -5.70
CA TRP A 118 1.04 15.52 -4.77
C TRP A 118 0.31 15.88 -3.48
N LEU A 119 0.89 15.44 -2.36
CA LEU A 119 0.33 15.67 -1.04
C LEU A 119 1.36 16.37 -0.17
N PHE A 120 0.91 17.35 0.60
CA PHE A 120 1.76 18.11 1.53
C PHE A 120 0.97 18.41 2.80
N GLY A 121 1.59 18.23 3.95
CA GLY A 121 0.90 18.53 5.19
C GLY A 121 1.68 18.17 6.43
N VAL A 122 0.95 17.71 7.43
CA VAL A 122 1.50 17.35 8.73
C VAL A 122 1.08 15.92 9.10
N GLU A 123 1.98 15.25 9.78
CA GLU A 123 1.84 13.92 10.34
C GLU A 123 2.00 13.98 11.85
N TYR A 124 1.18 13.26 12.60
CA TYR A 124 1.31 13.08 14.03
C TYR A 124 1.47 11.61 14.39
N LEU A 125 2.60 11.26 15.00
CA LEU A 125 2.92 9.89 15.41
C LEU A 125 2.46 9.64 16.85
N ILE A 126 1.58 8.65 17.01
CA ILE A 126 1.21 8.04 18.29
C ILE A 126 1.96 6.72 18.39
N HIS A 127 2.62 6.44 19.50
CA HIS A 127 3.39 5.23 19.67
C HIS A 127 3.47 4.79 21.14
N ASP A 128 3.70 3.50 21.37
CA ASP A 128 4.09 3.01 22.68
C ASP A 128 5.57 3.30 22.97
N ALA A 129 6.02 3.03 24.20
CA ALA A 129 7.39 3.32 24.62
C ALA A 129 8.47 2.56 23.82
N THR A 130 8.10 1.49 23.14
CA THR A 130 8.99 0.60 22.39
C THR A 130 8.86 0.76 20.87
N TYR A 131 7.94 1.59 20.38
CA TYR A 131 7.57 1.72 18.97
C TYR A 131 7.12 0.41 18.31
N LYS A 132 6.69 -0.56 19.11
CA LYS A 132 6.08 -1.79 18.60
C LYS A 132 4.70 -1.54 18.01
N ASN A 133 3.96 -0.61 18.64
CA ASN A 133 2.66 -0.18 18.19
C ASN A 133 2.73 1.29 17.83
N THR A 134 2.37 1.61 16.61
CA THR A 134 2.37 2.98 16.09
C THR A 134 1.07 3.28 15.35
N LEU A 135 0.67 4.53 15.39
CA LEU A 135 -0.41 5.09 14.58
C LEU A 135 0.02 6.48 14.11
N ASN A 136 0.18 6.66 12.82
CA ASN A 136 0.33 7.98 12.19
C ASN A 136 -1.04 8.50 11.77
N LEU A 137 -1.28 9.78 12.04
CA LEU A 137 -2.47 10.49 11.60
C LEU A 137 -2.01 11.71 10.77
N ASP A 138 -2.44 11.78 9.51
CA ASP A 138 -1.99 12.81 8.59
C ASP A 138 -3.15 13.68 8.14
N VAL A 139 -2.88 14.97 8.02
CA VAL A 139 -3.76 15.95 7.38
C VAL A 139 -3.00 16.58 6.24
N LEU A 140 -3.40 16.27 5.02
CA LEU A 140 -2.65 16.58 3.82
C LEU A 140 -3.47 17.44 2.86
N TYR A 141 -2.85 18.49 2.32
CA TYR A 141 -3.31 19.17 1.11
C TYR A 141 -2.97 18.25 -0.07
N LYS A 142 -3.98 17.85 -0.85
CA LYS A 142 -3.84 16.92 -1.98
C LYS A 142 -4.18 17.62 -3.28
N THR A 143 -3.30 17.53 -4.26
CA THR A 143 -3.60 17.93 -5.64
C THR A 143 -3.58 16.69 -6.54
N ILE A 144 -4.55 16.57 -7.45
CA ILE A 144 -4.62 15.49 -8.42
C ILE A 144 -4.63 16.11 -9.81
N SER A 145 -3.66 15.75 -10.64
CA SER A 145 -3.56 16.24 -12.02
C SER A 145 -4.83 15.93 -12.81
N LYS A 146 -5.36 16.94 -13.52
CA LYS A 146 -6.56 16.83 -14.38
C LYS A 146 -7.85 16.46 -13.62
N LYS A 147 -7.91 16.75 -12.34
CA LYS A 147 -9.11 16.55 -11.52
C LYS A 147 -9.50 17.84 -10.81
N ASP A 148 -10.79 18.07 -10.74
CA ASP A 148 -11.35 19.15 -9.94
C ASP A 148 -11.57 18.64 -8.51
N GLN A 149 -11.10 19.42 -7.54
CA GLN A 149 -11.23 19.11 -6.12
C GLN A 149 -11.89 20.29 -5.42
N ASN A 150 -13.12 20.09 -4.95
CA ASN A 150 -13.83 21.09 -4.14
C ASN A 150 -13.13 21.31 -2.78
N VAL A 151 -12.56 20.24 -2.24
CA VAL A 151 -11.77 20.24 -1.00
C VAL A 151 -10.47 19.50 -1.29
N PRO A 152 -9.35 20.20 -1.51
CA PRO A 152 -8.07 19.59 -1.86
C PRO A 152 -7.36 19.01 -0.62
N MET A 153 -7.99 18.07 0.05
CA MET A 153 -7.51 17.48 1.29
C MET A 153 -7.60 15.96 1.25
N GLN A 154 -6.68 15.32 1.99
CA GLN A 154 -6.70 13.92 2.36
C GLN A 154 -6.46 13.78 3.85
N LEU A 155 -7.19 12.85 4.47
CA LEU A 155 -6.94 12.36 5.82
C LEU A 155 -6.41 10.95 5.70
N THR A 156 -5.26 10.68 6.32
CA THR A 156 -4.61 9.38 6.31
C THR A 156 -4.39 8.89 7.73
N ALA A 157 -4.60 7.60 7.94
CA ALA A 157 -4.20 6.89 9.15
C ALA A 157 -3.38 5.67 8.74
N VAL A 158 -2.16 5.53 9.31
CA VAL A 158 -1.27 4.37 9.07
C VAL A 158 -0.95 3.73 10.41
N TRP A 159 -1.18 2.43 10.55
CA TRP A 159 -0.92 1.72 11.80
C TRP A 159 0.01 0.54 11.62
N THR A 160 0.72 0.22 12.69
CA THR A 160 1.52 -0.99 12.84
C THR A 160 1.39 -1.50 14.26
N CYS A 161 1.02 -2.78 14.41
CA CYS A 161 0.99 -3.50 15.69
C CYS A 161 1.81 -4.77 15.54
N ASN A 162 2.99 -4.79 16.15
CA ASN A 162 3.86 -5.97 16.15
C ASN A 162 3.58 -6.84 17.38
N ASP A 163 3.74 -8.15 17.21
CA ASP A 163 3.47 -9.17 18.22
C ASP A 163 2.02 -9.04 18.76
N LEU A 164 1.07 -8.89 17.85
CA LEU A 164 -0.35 -8.68 18.16
C LEU A 164 -0.86 -9.75 19.12
N PHE A 165 -1.59 -9.32 20.17
CA PHE A 165 -2.07 -10.18 21.26
C PHE A 165 -0.95 -10.96 21.99
N GLY A 166 0.31 -10.51 21.93
CA GLY A 166 1.45 -11.20 22.50
C GLY A 166 1.95 -12.39 21.68
N VAL A 167 1.42 -12.60 20.49
CA VAL A 167 1.88 -13.67 19.58
C VAL A 167 3.10 -13.18 18.80
N LYS A 168 4.26 -13.72 19.13
CA LYS A 168 5.53 -13.36 18.48
C LYS A 168 5.45 -13.56 16.97
N GLY A 169 5.83 -12.52 16.21
CA GLY A 169 5.82 -12.54 14.76
C GLY A 169 4.46 -12.37 14.11
N LEU A 170 3.39 -12.14 14.89
CA LEU A 170 2.09 -11.74 14.34
C LEU A 170 2.04 -10.22 14.23
N LYS A 171 1.94 -9.70 13.01
CA LYS A 171 1.91 -8.26 12.72
C LYS A 171 0.56 -7.89 12.10
N PHE A 172 -0.05 -6.83 12.61
CA PHE A 172 -1.21 -6.18 12.04
C PHE A 172 -0.81 -4.76 11.62
N ASP A 173 -0.81 -4.48 10.36
CA ASP A 173 -0.50 -3.17 9.80
C ASP A 173 -1.49 -2.78 8.71
N GLY A 174 -1.35 -1.57 8.18
CA GLY A 174 -2.19 -1.09 7.11
C GLY A 174 -2.38 0.42 7.17
N PHE A 175 -3.24 0.88 6.29
CA PHE A 175 -3.60 2.28 6.19
C PHE A 175 -5.09 2.48 5.93
N ALA A 176 -5.55 3.73 6.10
CA ALA A 176 -6.87 4.19 5.68
C ALA A 176 -6.75 5.63 5.18
N ASP A 177 -7.23 5.86 3.96
CA ASP A 177 -7.26 7.15 3.31
C ASP A 177 -8.69 7.59 3.00
N PHE A 178 -8.95 8.86 3.26
CA PHE A 178 -10.19 9.52 2.87
C PHE A 178 -9.87 10.86 2.21
N TRP A 179 -10.39 11.08 1.00
CA TRP A 179 -10.20 12.37 0.31
C TRP A 179 -11.42 12.80 -0.47
N TRP A 180 -11.41 14.06 -0.87
CA TRP A 180 -12.45 14.67 -1.72
C TRP A 180 -11.93 14.76 -3.15
N GLU A 181 -12.70 14.17 -4.05
CA GLU A 181 -12.44 14.18 -5.50
C GLU A 181 -13.76 14.06 -6.24
N THR A 182 -14.02 14.99 -7.19
CA THR A 182 -15.17 14.86 -8.08
C THR A 182 -14.79 13.98 -9.27
N HIS A 183 -15.43 12.83 -9.39
CA HIS A 183 -15.15 11.86 -10.45
C HIS A 183 -16.37 11.02 -10.84
N GLY A 184 -16.29 10.41 -12.02
CA GLY A 184 -17.29 9.47 -12.51
C GLY A 184 -17.01 8.05 -12.02
N THR A 185 -18.06 7.37 -11.58
CA THR A 185 -18.06 5.94 -11.22
C THR A 185 -19.16 5.22 -11.99
N PHE A 186 -19.11 3.88 -11.99
CA PHE A 186 -20.17 3.05 -12.55
C PHE A 186 -20.70 2.11 -11.49
N ASP A 187 -22.05 2.06 -11.34
CA ASP A 187 -22.70 1.12 -10.43
C ASP A 187 -22.73 -0.31 -10.99
N GLY A 188 -23.31 -1.26 -10.23
CA GLY A 188 -23.40 -2.66 -10.62
C GLY A 188 -24.18 -2.91 -11.93
N ASP A 189 -25.02 -1.98 -12.34
CA ASP A 189 -25.81 -2.02 -13.58
C ASP A 189 -25.14 -1.26 -14.73
N GLY A 190 -23.91 -0.76 -14.51
CA GLY A 190 -23.14 0.02 -15.48
C GLY A 190 -23.62 1.47 -15.65
N GLN A 191 -24.48 1.97 -14.74
CA GLN A 191 -24.96 3.35 -14.80
C GLN A 191 -23.89 4.31 -14.26
N ALA A 192 -23.60 5.36 -15.03
CA ALA A 192 -22.68 6.40 -14.61
C ALA A 192 -23.20 7.19 -13.41
N LYS A 193 -22.36 7.40 -12.42
CA LYS A 193 -22.62 8.22 -11.22
C LYS A 193 -21.52 9.25 -11.07
N THR A 194 -21.81 10.37 -10.41
CA THR A 194 -20.81 11.34 -9.97
C THR A 194 -20.65 11.23 -8.48
N ARG A 195 -19.41 11.11 -8.02
CA ARG A 195 -19.05 11.03 -6.60
C ARG A 195 -18.07 12.14 -6.25
N HIS A 196 -18.05 12.50 -4.95
CA HIS A 196 -17.26 13.64 -4.46
C HIS A 196 -16.28 13.24 -3.35
N THR A 197 -16.34 11.98 -2.92
CA THR A 197 -15.46 11.44 -1.87
C THR A 197 -15.00 10.05 -2.25
N VAL A 198 -13.79 9.73 -1.82
CA VAL A 198 -13.16 8.43 -1.98
C VAL A 198 -12.65 7.96 -0.64
N PHE A 199 -12.79 6.68 -0.39
CA PHE A 199 -12.21 6.01 0.76
C PHE A 199 -11.53 4.71 0.31
N ILE A 200 -10.36 4.44 0.88
CA ILE A 200 -9.65 3.17 0.75
C ILE A 200 -8.99 2.81 2.09
N THR A 201 -9.00 1.54 2.42
CA THR A 201 -8.21 1.00 3.53
C THR A 201 -7.76 -0.41 3.20
N GLU A 202 -6.55 -0.75 3.63
CA GLU A 202 -5.94 -2.06 3.42
C GLU A 202 -5.36 -2.58 4.74
N PRO A 203 -6.19 -3.09 5.66
CA PRO A 203 -5.72 -3.82 6.82
C PRO A 203 -5.01 -5.10 6.38
N GLN A 204 -3.80 -5.31 6.88
CA GLN A 204 -2.94 -6.45 6.61
C GLN A 204 -2.69 -7.25 7.88
N LEU A 205 -2.67 -8.57 7.77
CA LEU A 205 -2.29 -9.47 8.86
C LEU A 205 -1.21 -10.44 8.35
N TRP A 206 -0.04 -10.40 8.99
CA TRP A 206 1.12 -11.19 8.62
C TRP A 206 1.61 -12.02 9.81
N TYR A 207 1.92 -13.29 9.57
CA TYR A 207 2.56 -14.14 10.54
C TYR A 207 3.92 -14.64 10.04
N ASN A 208 4.97 -14.36 10.80
CA ASN A 208 6.32 -14.84 10.48
C ASN A 208 6.41 -16.35 10.71
N VAL A 209 6.12 -17.10 9.66
CA VAL A 209 6.19 -18.58 9.71
C VAL A 209 7.63 -19.07 9.69
N GLY A 210 8.53 -18.28 9.11
CA GLY A 210 9.94 -18.63 8.96
C GLY A 210 10.66 -18.77 10.29
N GLN A 211 10.20 -18.09 11.36
CA GLN A 211 10.77 -18.24 12.72
C GLN A 211 10.77 -19.66 13.25
N HIS A 212 9.91 -20.56 12.71
CA HIS A 212 9.81 -21.95 13.15
C HIS A 212 10.82 -22.89 12.48
N PHE A 213 11.52 -22.42 11.44
CA PHE A 213 12.52 -23.21 10.71
C PHE A 213 13.80 -22.42 10.38
N GLY A 214 14.06 -21.35 11.13
CA GLY A 214 15.31 -20.60 11.03
C GLY A 214 15.42 -19.66 9.82
N CYS A 215 14.29 -19.20 9.30
CA CYS A 215 14.21 -18.26 8.19
C CYS A 215 13.31 -17.07 8.59
N ASP A 216 13.81 -16.18 9.43
CA ASP A 216 13.02 -15.08 10.02
C ASP A 216 12.50 -14.04 8.99
N ASN A 217 12.89 -14.20 7.73
CA ASN A 217 12.50 -13.30 6.64
C ASN A 217 11.13 -13.62 6.02
N LEU A 218 10.57 -14.83 6.27
CA LEU A 218 9.37 -15.28 5.58
C LEU A 218 8.13 -15.15 6.44
N SER A 219 7.16 -14.39 5.94
CA SER A 219 5.81 -14.29 6.52
C SER A 219 4.75 -14.78 5.54
N LEU A 220 3.69 -15.37 6.07
CA LEU A 220 2.45 -15.67 5.34
C LEU A 220 1.33 -14.82 5.93
N GLY A 221 0.41 -14.39 5.06
CA GLY A 221 -0.68 -13.53 5.47
C GLY A 221 -1.43 -12.97 4.29
N GLY A 222 -1.85 -11.73 4.42
CA GLY A 222 -2.55 -11.03 3.35
C GLY A 222 -3.16 -9.73 3.83
N GLU A 223 -3.97 -9.17 2.96
CA GLU A 223 -4.66 -7.91 3.17
C GLU A 223 -6.12 -8.01 2.75
N VAL A 224 -6.89 -7.03 3.15
CA VAL A 224 -8.26 -6.85 2.64
C VAL A 224 -8.39 -5.41 2.16
N GLU A 225 -8.38 -5.20 0.83
CA GLU A 225 -8.70 -3.88 0.28
C GLU A 225 -10.21 -3.61 0.46
N ILE A 226 -10.53 -2.56 1.18
CA ILE A 226 -11.91 -2.08 1.36
C ILE A 226 -11.97 -0.66 0.82
N THR A 227 -12.81 -0.46 -0.21
CA THR A 227 -12.93 0.83 -0.87
C THR A 227 -14.36 1.33 -0.90
N ASN A 228 -14.53 2.64 -1.06
CA ASN A 228 -15.80 3.26 -1.39
C ASN A 228 -15.58 4.35 -2.44
N ASN A 229 -16.27 4.22 -3.58
CA ASN A 229 -16.14 5.10 -4.75
C ASN A 229 -14.69 5.23 -5.28
N PHE A 230 -13.91 4.18 -5.18
CA PHE A 230 -12.51 4.18 -5.60
C PHE A 230 -12.36 3.81 -7.08
N GLY A 231 -11.52 4.55 -7.80
CA GLY A 231 -11.31 4.38 -9.23
C GLY A 231 -12.61 4.65 -10.02
N SER A 232 -13.02 3.72 -10.86
CA SER A 232 -14.27 3.79 -11.62
C SER A 232 -15.45 3.04 -10.98
N THR A 233 -15.28 2.52 -9.75
CA THR A 233 -16.27 1.68 -9.08
C THR A 233 -17.17 2.52 -8.16
N ASP A 234 -18.47 2.39 -8.30
CA ASP A 234 -19.44 3.02 -7.42
C ASP A 234 -19.70 2.19 -6.16
N GLY A 235 -19.80 2.90 -5.00
CA GLY A 235 -20.08 2.28 -3.72
C GLY A 235 -18.94 1.47 -3.13
N ALA A 236 -19.29 0.64 -2.15
CA ALA A 236 -18.31 -0.16 -1.40
C ALA A 236 -17.88 -1.43 -2.14
N LYS A 237 -16.59 -1.77 -2.04
CA LYS A 237 -16.00 -3.03 -2.49
C LYS A 237 -15.09 -3.60 -1.41
N VAL A 238 -15.02 -4.93 -1.36
CA VAL A 238 -14.13 -5.67 -0.47
C VAL A 238 -13.38 -6.70 -1.31
N ARG A 239 -12.05 -6.64 -1.28
CA ARG A 239 -11.16 -7.48 -2.07
C ARG A 239 -10.13 -8.12 -1.16
N PRO A 240 -10.37 -9.36 -0.71
CA PRO A 240 -9.40 -10.08 0.12
C PRO A 240 -8.25 -10.61 -0.74
N CYS A 241 -7.02 -10.44 -0.23
CA CYS A 241 -5.79 -10.94 -0.82
C CYS A 241 -5.07 -11.86 0.16
N LEU A 242 -4.48 -12.94 -0.34
CA LEU A 242 -3.59 -13.79 0.43
C LEU A 242 -2.23 -13.88 -0.27
N GLY A 243 -1.17 -14.00 0.51
CA GLY A 243 0.16 -14.01 -0.06
C GLY A 243 1.28 -14.33 0.91
N MET A 244 2.47 -14.03 0.44
CA MET A 244 3.71 -14.15 1.18
C MET A 244 4.48 -12.83 1.15
N LYS A 245 5.20 -12.55 2.24
CA LYS A 245 6.09 -11.41 2.40
C LYS A 245 7.48 -11.91 2.74
N TRP A 246 8.48 -11.32 2.09
CA TRP A 246 9.88 -11.53 2.37
C TRP A 246 10.53 -10.22 2.81
N ASP A 247 11.01 -10.19 4.04
CA ASP A 247 11.79 -9.06 4.57
C ASP A 247 13.28 -9.25 4.25
N PHE A 248 13.97 -8.19 3.76
CA PHE A 248 15.38 -8.24 3.33
C PHE A 248 16.37 -7.86 4.43
#